data_effd9c4cc337a14f0aa4561d8bc8992e
#
_entry.id   effd9c4cc337a14f0aa4561d8bc8992e
#
_cell.length_a   1.000
_cell.length_b   1.000
_cell.length_c   1.000
_cell.angle_alpha   90.00
_cell.angle_beta   90.00
_cell.angle_gamma   90.00
#
_symmetry.space_group_name_H-M   'P 1'
#
loop_
_entity.id
_entity.type
_entity.pdbx_description
1 polymer ?
#
loop_
_entity_poly.entity_id
_entity_poly.type
_entity_poly.pdbx_seq_one_letter_code
_entity_poly.pdbx_strand_id
1 'polypeptide(L)'
;LPQTPYIPHIDLLLQALRVNRDRLNSKSKIAIDAKLLKTILQAMVAGAPFNEAFYKQNYPDLAAAQASGAIPDLQKHFIETGYFEGRFGSAPPVDEAYYTSTYKDVGQAVLKGDVTSGTEHYLRSGASEGRVPNEDIRQELEAWMVVLRE
;
A
#
# COMPACT_ATOMS: atom_id res chain seq x y z
N LEU A 1 -20.50 8.75 2.95
CA LEU A 1 -19.36 8.70 3.89
C LEU A 1 -18.76 7.31 3.80
N PRO A 2 -17.43 7.19 3.65
CA PRO A 2 -16.80 5.89 3.74
C PRO A 2 -17.11 5.30 5.12
N GLN A 3 -17.66 4.08 5.12
CA GLN A 3 -17.92 3.40 6.39
C GLN A 3 -16.57 3.13 7.05
N THR A 4 -16.40 3.64 8.28
CA THR A 4 -15.26 3.27 9.10
C THR A 4 -15.26 1.76 9.28
N PRO A 5 -14.17 1.05 8.95
CA PRO A 5 -14.15 -0.40 9.09
C PRO A 5 -14.32 -0.79 10.55
N TYR A 6 -15.11 -1.83 10.79
CA TYR A 6 -15.22 -2.42 12.12
C TYR A 6 -13.92 -3.13 12.47
N ILE A 7 -13.37 -2.82 13.64
CA ILE A 7 -12.18 -3.48 14.17
C ILE A 7 -12.61 -4.43 15.29
N PRO A 8 -12.44 -5.74 15.13
CA PRO A 8 -12.77 -6.70 16.18
C PRO A 8 -11.98 -6.43 17.47
N HIS A 9 -12.59 -6.75 18.61
CA HIS A 9 -11.87 -6.69 19.88
C HIS A 9 -10.68 -7.65 19.85
N ILE A 10 -9.56 -7.23 20.44
CA ILE A 10 -8.29 -7.99 20.41
C ILE A 10 -8.46 -9.44 20.87
N ASP A 11 -9.31 -9.70 21.85
CA ASP A 11 -9.50 -11.06 22.37
C ASP A 11 -10.07 -12.02 21.32
N LEU A 12 -10.90 -11.53 20.38
CA LEU A 12 -11.40 -12.35 19.27
C LEU A 12 -10.27 -12.75 18.31
N LEU A 13 -9.36 -11.82 18.04
CA LEU A 13 -8.20 -12.10 17.19
C LEU A 13 -7.22 -13.06 17.88
N LEU A 14 -6.95 -12.86 19.17
CA LEU A 14 -6.06 -13.74 19.94
C LEU A 14 -6.60 -15.17 20.02
N GLN A 15 -7.93 -15.33 20.20
CA GLN A 15 -8.57 -16.64 20.16
C GLN A 15 -8.39 -17.32 18.80
N ALA A 16 -8.62 -16.58 17.71
CA ALA A 16 -8.45 -17.10 16.35
C ALA A 16 -6.99 -17.51 16.07
N LEU A 17 -6.04 -16.75 16.57
CA LEU A 17 -4.60 -17.02 16.46
C LEU A 17 -4.10 -18.06 17.47
N ARG A 18 -4.91 -18.43 18.44
CA ARG A 18 -4.55 -19.36 19.55
C ARG A 18 -3.33 -18.92 20.34
N VAL A 19 -3.23 -17.62 20.61
CA VAL A 19 -2.13 -17.01 21.36
C VAL A 19 -2.68 -16.11 22.46
N ASN A 20 -1.83 -15.80 23.44
CA ASN A 20 -2.10 -14.80 24.47
C ASN A 20 -1.43 -13.46 24.10
N ARG A 21 -1.73 -12.39 24.87
CA ARG A 21 -1.17 -11.06 24.63
C ARG A 21 0.35 -11.01 24.69
N ASP A 22 0.97 -11.82 25.55
CA ASP A 22 2.43 -11.78 25.72
C ASP A 22 3.17 -12.25 24.48
N ARG A 23 2.54 -13.10 23.68
CA ARG A 23 3.09 -13.55 22.39
C ARG A 23 3.30 -12.39 21.40
N LEU A 24 2.48 -11.35 21.46
CA LEU A 24 2.61 -10.18 20.60
C LEU A 24 3.88 -9.36 20.90
N ASN A 25 4.42 -9.48 22.11
CA ASN A 25 5.64 -8.81 22.53
C ASN A 25 6.87 -9.70 22.42
N SER A 26 6.71 -10.93 21.95
CA SER A 26 7.81 -11.88 21.78
C SER A 26 8.42 -11.80 20.38
N LYS A 27 9.63 -12.31 20.23
CA LYS A 27 10.29 -12.48 18.92
C LYS A 27 9.83 -13.73 18.17
N SER A 28 8.88 -14.48 18.72
CA SER A 28 8.41 -15.72 18.11
C SER A 28 7.45 -15.45 16.95
N LYS A 29 7.52 -16.29 15.94
CA LYS A 29 6.58 -16.26 14.81
C LYS A 29 5.22 -16.83 15.23
N ILE A 30 4.16 -16.27 14.68
CA ILE A 30 2.78 -16.70 14.87
C ILE A 30 2.25 -17.15 13.52
N ALA A 31 1.67 -18.35 13.47
CA ALA A 31 0.95 -18.80 12.28
C ALA A 31 -0.40 -18.09 12.18
N ILE A 32 -0.73 -17.64 10.98
CA ILE A 32 -2.00 -16.97 10.71
C ILE A 32 -2.62 -17.56 9.43
N ASP A 33 -3.92 -17.85 9.47
CA ASP A 33 -4.63 -18.29 8.27
C ASP A 33 -4.62 -17.18 7.19
N ALA A 34 -4.38 -17.58 5.94
CA ALA A 34 -4.33 -16.65 4.82
C ALA A 34 -5.61 -15.79 4.70
N LYS A 35 -6.78 -16.38 4.95
CA LYS A 35 -8.06 -15.66 4.93
C LYS A 35 -8.14 -14.62 6.03
N LEU A 36 -7.70 -14.93 7.25
CA LEU A 36 -7.66 -13.98 8.36
C LEU A 36 -6.67 -12.85 8.07
N LEU A 37 -5.47 -13.17 7.59
CA LEU A 37 -4.48 -12.16 7.19
C LEU A 37 -5.04 -11.23 6.12
N LYS A 38 -5.62 -11.79 5.06
CA LYS A 38 -6.23 -10.97 3.99
C LYS A 38 -7.33 -10.06 4.52
N THR A 39 -8.19 -10.56 5.41
CA THR A 39 -9.25 -9.76 6.03
C THR A 39 -8.70 -8.60 6.86
N ILE A 40 -7.63 -8.83 7.63
CA ILE A 40 -6.94 -7.78 8.39
C ILE A 40 -6.33 -6.73 7.44
N LEU A 41 -5.67 -7.16 6.38
CA LEU A 41 -5.10 -6.26 5.38
C LEU A 41 -6.18 -5.44 4.65
N GLN A 42 -7.32 -6.04 4.31
CA GLN A 42 -8.45 -5.33 3.73
C GLN A 42 -9.00 -4.25 4.68
N ALA A 43 -9.11 -4.54 5.96
CA ALA A 43 -9.53 -3.55 6.96
C ALA A 43 -8.53 -2.40 7.07
N MET A 44 -7.22 -2.68 7.01
CA MET A 44 -6.16 -1.67 6.97
C MET A 44 -6.29 -0.79 5.71
N VAL A 45 -6.45 -1.40 4.54
CA VAL A 45 -6.55 -0.70 3.25
C VAL A 45 -7.82 0.12 3.14
N ALA A 46 -8.92 -0.31 3.77
CA ALA A 46 -10.19 0.44 3.80
C ALA A 46 -10.04 1.81 4.50
N GLY A 47 -9.06 1.97 5.39
CA GLY A 47 -8.71 3.24 6.03
C GLY A 47 -7.71 4.09 5.23
N ALA A 48 -7.17 3.58 4.12
CA ALA A 48 -6.21 4.30 3.31
C ALA A 48 -6.87 5.35 2.40
N PRO A 49 -6.16 6.43 2.02
CA PRO A 49 -6.66 7.39 1.05
C PRO A 49 -7.00 6.71 -0.29
N PHE A 50 -8.14 7.08 -0.86
CA PHE A 50 -8.54 6.64 -2.20
C PHE A 50 -8.98 7.82 -3.05
N ASN A 51 -8.48 7.90 -4.28
CA ASN A 51 -8.85 8.91 -5.27
C ASN A 51 -9.30 8.21 -6.56
N GLU A 52 -10.59 8.25 -6.84
CA GLU A 52 -11.17 7.56 -8.00
C GLU A 52 -10.63 8.10 -9.32
N ALA A 53 -10.43 9.43 -9.44
CA ALA A 53 -9.90 10.04 -10.67
C ALA A 53 -8.46 9.57 -10.94
N PHE A 54 -7.61 9.57 -9.92
CA PHE A 54 -6.26 8.99 -10.01
C PHE A 54 -6.29 7.52 -10.42
N TYR A 55 -7.16 6.74 -9.78
CA TYR A 55 -7.26 5.30 -10.02
C TYR A 55 -7.67 4.98 -11.46
N LYS A 56 -8.64 5.71 -11.99
CA LYS A 56 -9.08 5.58 -13.40
C LYS A 56 -8.00 6.03 -14.39
N GLN A 57 -7.29 7.10 -14.07
CA GLN A 57 -6.24 7.63 -14.93
C GLN A 57 -5.03 6.68 -15.04
N ASN A 58 -4.65 6.05 -13.93
CA ASN A 58 -3.50 5.14 -13.91
C ASN A 58 -3.84 3.71 -14.33
N TYR A 59 -5.12 3.34 -14.26
CA TYR A 59 -5.60 2.00 -14.61
C TYR A 59 -6.77 2.07 -15.59
N PRO A 60 -6.49 2.30 -16.90
CA PRO A 60 -7.54 2.46 -17.92
C PRO A 60 -8.46 1.24 -18.07
N ASP A 61 -7.96 0.04 -17.76
CA ASP A 61 -8.76 -1.19 -17.69
C ASP A 61 -9.92 -1.07 -16.69
N LEU A 62 -9.68 -0.44 -15.55
CA LEU A 62 -10.68 -0.23 -14.51
C LEU A 62 -11.66 0.90 -14.88
N ALA A 63 -11.18 1.94 -15.57
CA ALA A 63 -12.06 2.98 -16.10
C ALA A 63 -13.07 2.37 -17.08
N ALA A 64 -12.62 1.49 -17.97
CA ALA A 64 -13.48 0.76 -18.90
C ALA A 64 -14.45 -0.20 -18.19
N ALA A 65 -13.97 -0.92 -17.17
CA ALA A 65 -14.78 -1.84 -16.37
C ALA A 65 -15.88 -1.10 -15.60
N GLN A 66 -15.59 0.09 -15.07
CA GLN A 66 -16.60 0.93 -14.42
C GLN A 66 -17.63 1.44 -15.43
N ALA A 67 -17.17 1.93 -16.57
CA ALA A 67 -18.07 2.44 -17.64
C ALA A 67 -19.02 1.36 -18.16
N SER A 68 -18.57 0.11 -18.23
CA SER A 68 -19.41 -1.04 -18.65
C SER A 68 -20.31 -1.57 -17.54
N GLY A 69 -20.15 -1.11 -16.29
CA GLY A 69 -20.84 -1.62 -15.12
C GLY A 69 -20.31 -2.95 -14.57
N ALA A 70 -19.21 -3.48 -15.11
CA ALA A 70 -18.58 -4.70 -14.63
C ALA A 70 -17.98 -4.52 -13.22
N ILE A 71 -17.42 -3.34 -12.95
CA ILE A 71 -16.89 -2.96 -11.63
C ILE A 71 -17.45 -1.57 -11.28
N PRO A 72 -18.62 -1.49 -10.65
CA PRO A 72 -19.27 -0.21 -10.39
C PRO A 72 -18.59 0.61 -9.29
N ASP A 73 -17.97 -0.05 -8.30
CA ASP A 73 -17.34 0.59 -7.14
C ASP A 73 -15.82 0.32 -7.17
N LEU A 74 -15.06 1.32 -7.61
CA LEU A 74 -13.61 1.23 -7.75
C LEU A 74 -12.89 1.25 -6.41
N GLN A 75 -13.44 1.91 -5.38
CA GLN A 75 -12.84 1.88 -4.04
C GLN A 75 -12.95 0.48 -3.44
N LYS A 76 -14.10 -0.15 -3.59
CA LYS A 76 -14.29 -1.55 -3.18
C LYS A 76 -13.34 -2.48 -3.93
N HIS A 77 -13.19 -2.28 -5.25
CA HIS A 77 -12.22 -3.03 -6.04
C HIS A 77 -10.80 -2.86 -5.50
N PHE A 78 -10.38 -1.64 -5.18
CA PHE A 78 -9.05 -1.37 -4.62
C PHE A 78 -8.83 -2.14 -3.31
N ILE A 79 -9.80 -2.09 -2.38
CA ILE A 79 -9.71 -2.77 -1.08
C ILE A 79 -9.65 -4.28 -1.22
N GLU A 80 -10.49 -4.85 -2.09
CA GLU A 80 -10.64 -6.30 -2.21
C GLU A 80 -9.61 -6.97 -3.13
N THR A 81 -9.12 -6.23 -4.12
CA THR A 81 -8.32 -6.78 -5.23
C THR A 81 -7.12 -5.92 -5.58
N GLY A 82 -7.33 -4.64 -5.88
CA GLY A 82 -6.31 -3.78 -6.46
C GLY A 82 -5.06 -3.61 -5.59
N TYR A 83 -5.22 -3.45 -4.28
CA TYR A 83 -4.09 -3.40 -3.35
C TYR A 83 -3.23 -4.67 -3.44
N PHE A 84 -3.87 -5.83 -3.51
CA PHE A 84 -3.18 -7.13 -3.58
C PHE A 84 -2.52 -7.37 -4.95
N GLU A 85 -2.94 -6.64 -5.98
CA GLU A 85 -2.29 -6.60 -7.29
C GLU A 85 -1.15 -5.57 -7.35
N GLY A 86 -0.88 -4.87 -6.24
CA GLY A 86 0.15 -3.82 -6.18
C GLY A 86 -0.28 -2.49 -6.76
N ARG A 87 -1.59 -2.26 -6.98
CA ARG A 87 -2.11 -0.99 -7.47
C ARG A 87 -2.13 0.08 -6.36
N PHE A 88 -2.03 1.34 -6.75
CA PHE A 88 -2.14 2.49 -5.86
C PHE A 88 -3.55 3.04 -5.88
N GLY A 89 -4.16 3.24 -4.71
CA GLY A 89 -5.50 3.82 -4.59
C GLY A 89 -5.53 5.34 -4.71
N SER A 90 -4.38 6.00 -4.53
CA SER A 90 -4.20 7.44 -4.64
C SER A 90 -2.78 7.77 -5.04
N ALA A 91 -2.53 9.01 -5.48
CA ALA A 91 -1.19 9.46 -5.82
C ALA A 91 -0.25 9.35 -4.61
N PRO A 92 0.89 8.67 -4.72
CA PRO A 92 1.87 8.62 -3.65
C PRO A 92 2.49 10.01 -3.42
N PRO A 93 2.83 10.36 -2.17
CA PRO A 93 3.37 11.67 -1.84
C PRO A 93 4.88 11.73 -2.17
N VAL A 94 5.24 11.66 -3.44
CA VAL A 94 6.63 11.74 -3.89
C VAL A 94 7.07 13.21 -3.98
N ASP A 95 8.11 13.56 -3.22
CA ASP A 95 8.85 14.80 -3.42
C ASP A 95 9.91 14.56 -4.51
N GLU A 96 9.70 15.13 -5.70
CA GLU A 96 10.59 14.93 -6.85
C GLU A 96 12.04 15.31 -6.56
N ALA A 97 12.26 16.47 -5.94
CA ALA A 97 13.61 16.95 -5.66
C ALA A 97 14.32 16.06 -4.63
N TYR A 98 13.62 15.71 -3.57
CA TYR A 98 14.12 14.78 -2.56
C TYR A 98 14.44 13.41 -3.18
N TYR A 99 13.48 12.85 -3.89
CA TYR A 99 13.57 11.48 -4.41
C TYR A 99 14.69 11.33 -5.45
N THR A 100 14.78 12.22 -6.42
CA THR A 100 15.81 12.16 -7.46
C THR A 100 17.20 12.55 -6.94
N SER A 101 17.31 13.35 -5.90
CA SER A 101 18.58 13.67 -5.27
C SER A 101 19.06 12.59 -4.30
N THR A 102 18.14 11.92 -3.61
CA THR A 102 18.44 10.82 -2.68
C THR A 102 18.85 9.56 -3.45
N TYR A 103 18.12 9.24 -4.51
CA TYR A 103 18.37 8.07 -5.36
C TYR A 103 19.01 8.49 -6.67
N LYS A 104 20.35 8.50 -6.70
CA LYS A 104 21.15 8.97 -7.84
C LYS A 104 20.87 8.20 -9.14
N ASP A 105 20.59 6.90 -9.03
CA ASP A 105 20.20 6.07 -10.16
C ASP A 105 18.89 6.56 -10.80
N VAL A 106 17.92 6.95 -9.98
CA VAL A 106 16.65 7.53 -10.45
C VAL A 106 16.88 8.89 -11.09
N GLY A 107 17.64 9.77 -10.44
CA GLY A 107 17.98 11.08 -11.00
C GLY A 107 18.65 10.97 -12.37
N GLN A 108 19.55 10.01 -12.54
CA GLN A 108 20.20 9.75 -13.84
C GLN A 108 19.21 9.18 -14.87
N ALA A 109 18.32 8.27 -14.47
CA ALA A 109 17.30 7.70 -15.34
C ALA A 109 16.35 8.79 -15.88
N VAL A 110 15.98 9.75 -15.03
CA VAL A 110 15.16 10.91 -15.44
C VAL A 110 15.92 11.77 -16.46
N LEU A 111 17.20 12.08 -16.21
CA LEU A 111 18.04 12.87 -17.13
C LEU A 111 18.24 12.19 -18.48
N LYS A 112 18.33 10.87 -18.51
CA LYS A 112 18.46 10.07 -19.75
C LYS A 112 17.13 9.87 -20.48
N GLY A 113 16.00 10.15 -19.84
CA GLY A 113 14.68 9.90 -20.39
C GLY A 113 14.20 8.45 -20.28
N ASP A 114 14.86 7.62 -19.47
CA ASP A 114 14.45 6.22 -19.21
C ASP A 114 13.15 6.15 -18.39
N VAL A 115 12.92 7.16 -17.55
CA VAL A 115 11.67 7.44 -16.85
C VAL A 115 11.35 8.92 -16.95
N THR A 116 10.08 9.29 -16.91
CA THR A 116 9.65 10.69 -17.07
C THR A 116 9.85 11.51 -15.80
N SER A 117 9.81 10.85 -14.64
CA SER A 117 9.91 11.50 -13.32
C SER A 117 10.27 10.51 -12.23
N GLY A 118 10.68 11.02 -11.06
CA GLY A 118 10.84 10.23 -9.86
C GLY A 118 9.52 9.59 -9.42
N THR A 119 8.40 10.30 -9.58
CA THR A 119 7.07 9.77 -9.30
C THR A 119 6.74 8.56 -10.17
N GLU A 120 7.02 8.60 -11.47
CA GLU A 120 6.85 7.45 -12.36
C GLU A 120 7.69 6.26 -11.88
N HIS A 121 8.96 6.50 -11.57
CA HIS A 121 9.84 5.46 -11.04
C HIS A 121 9.29 4.86 -9.74
N TYR A 122 8.81 5.71 -8.81
CA TYR A 122 8.25 5.27 -7.53
C TYR A 122 7.02 4.37 -7.72
N LEU A 123 6.09 4.79 -8.58
CA LEU A 123 4.89 4.00 -8.92
C LEU A 123 5.24 2.66 -9.56
N ARG A 124 6.26 2.65 -10.40
CA ARG A 124 6.65 1.47 -11.19
C ARG A 124 7.45 0.45 -10.37
N SER A 125 8.37 0.91 -9.54
CA SER A 125 9.28 0.02 -8.80
C SER A 125 9.68 0.52 -7.41
N GLY A 126 9.85 1.82 -7.22
CA GLY A 126 10.41 2.37 -5.99
C GLY A 126 9.65 2.02 -4.73
N ALA A 127 8.30 2.02 -4.79
CA ALA A 127 7.47 1.63 -3.65
C ALA A 127 7.69 0.17 -3.25
N SER A 128 7.72 -0.75 -4.22
CA SER A 128 7.95 -2.18 -3.97
C SER A 128 9.40 -2.47 -3.53
N GLU A 129 10.34 -1.59 -3.86
CA GLU A 129 11.73 -1.66 -3.40
C GLU A 129 11.91 -1.10 -1.98
N GLY A 130 10.87 -0.48 -1.40
CA GLY A 130 10.94 0.17 -0.09
C GLY A 130 11.71 1.48 -0.10
N ARG A 131 11.77 2.17 -1.26
CA ARG A 131 12.38 3.50 -1.33
C ARG A 131 11.52 4.55 -0.65
N VAL A 132 12.16 5.53 -0.04
CA VAL A 132 11.51 6.62 0.68
C VAL A 132 11.02 7.69 -0.30
N PRO A 133 9.71 8.00 -0.37
CA PRO A 133 9.19 8.97 -1.34
C PRO A 133 9.46 10.43 -0.97
N ASN A 134 9.55 10.74 0.34
CA ASN A 134 9.82 12.07 0.87
C ASN A 134 10.41 11.98 2.29
N GLU A 135 10.95 13.08 2.78
CA GLU A 135 11.59 13.11 4.10
C GLU A 135 10.62 12.87 5.26
N ASP A 136 9.37 13.32 5.13
CA ASP A 136 8.39 13.21 6.22
C ASP A 136 8.03 11.75 6.53
N ILE A 137 8.00 10.90 5.50
CA ILE A 137 7.68 9.47 5.64
C ILE A 137 8.91 8.63 6.01
N ARG A 138 10.13 9.17 5.86
CA ARG A 138 11.37 8.39 6.01
C ARG A 138 11.42 7.61 7.32
N GLN A 139 11.18 8.26 8.44
CA GLN A 139 11.28 7.62 9.76
C GLN A 139 10.25 6.50 9.93
N GLU A 140 9.02 6.71 9.47
CA GLU A 140 7.96 5.72 9.55
C GLU A 140 8.26 4.51 8.65
N LEU A 141 8.69 4.74 7.41
CA LEU A 141 9.05 3.67 6.50
C LEU A 141 10.25 2.87 6.99
N GLU A 142 11.27 3.53 7.54
CA GLU A 142 12.42 2.86 8.15
C GLU A 142 12.00 1.94 9.30
N ALA A 143 11.06 2.37 10.14
CA ALA A 143 10.49 1.54 11.21
C ALA A 143 9.77 0.31 10.66
N TRP A 144 8.98 0.47 9.59
CA TRP A 144 8.36 -0.65 8.88
C TRP A 144 9.40 -1.63 8.32
N MET A 145 10.46 -1.12 7.69
CA MET A 145 11.48 -1.96 7.07
C MET A 145 12.25 -2.79 8.08
N VAL A 146 12.42 -2.30 9.31
CA VAL A 146 12.99 -3.11 10.40
C VAL A 146 12.14 -4.35 10.66
N VAL A 147 10.82 -4.18 10.80
CA VAL A 147 9.90 -5.29 11.05
C VAL A 147 9.79 -6.24 9.86
N LEU A 148 9.73 -5.71 8.65
CA LEU A 148 9.54 -6.51 7.42
C LEU A 148 10.76 -7.36 7.06
N ARG A 149 11.96 -7.00 7.55
CA ARG A 149 13.22 -7.70 7.23
C ARG A 149 13.67 -8.68 8.32
N GLU A 150 13.00 -8.71 9.47
CA GLU A 150 13.22 -9.71 10.54
C GLU A 150 12.58 -11.06 10.18
#